data_be30d6c6f60920c9ecf9af4ef31ea7e5
#
_entry.id   be30d6c6f60920c9ecf9af4ef31ea7e5
#
_cell.length_a   1.000
_cell.length_b   1.000
_cell.length_c   1.000
_cell.angle_alpha   90.00
_cell.angle_beta   90.00
_cell.angle_gamma   90.00
#
_symmetry.space_group_name_H-M   'P 1'
#
loop_
_entity.id
_entity.type
_entity.pdbx_description
1 polymer ?
#
loop_
_entity_poly.entity_id
_entity_poly.type
_entity_poly.pdbx_seq_one_letter_code
_entity_poly.pdbx_strand_id
1 'polypeptide(L)'
;NWSWGIHRIGTVDVEGEPVDSLLRSGIAMSGYEELLEEFFLWLRREHPDVLVINSAGNGSAHSGRDDYRLPSSFITEQLLVVGGHERNDKKDVSVEHPDYVRKRKSSNVDMRVDITAAACTRAATLDPEQRGDVHCGTSYATPLVAGAVAAMLSVNPELEPDQVRELLRRSAMTIGRDSDFEPAEADDLTAPILPSERGYRLDDNDVGRSARLDMRKALELTVKSLENTR
;
A
#
# COMPACT_ATOMS: atom_id res chain seq x y z
N ASN A 1 -11.67 -3.22 0.33
CA ASN A 1 -10.30 -3.61 0.62
C ASN A 1 -9.81 -4.66 -0.37
N TRP A 2 -8.72 -4.35 -1.07
CA TRP A 2 -8.03 -5.24 -2.02
C TRP A 2 -6.59 -5.45 -1.55
N SER A 3 -6.30 -6.62 -1.00
CA SER A 3 -4.95 -6.97 -0.54
C SER A 3 -4.26 -7.93 -1.50
N TRP A 4 -4.46 -7.75 -2.79
CA TRP A 4 -3.85 -8.56 -3.84
C TRP A 4 -3.23 -7.71 -4.94
N GLY A 5 -2.48 -8.33 -5.82
CA GLY A 5 -1.95 -7.70 -7.01
C GLY A 5 -1.23 -8.71 -7.90
N ILE A 6 -1.03 -8.31 -9.15
CA ILE A 6 -0.36 -9.11 -10.15
C ILE A 6 1.06 -8.61 -10.28
N HIS A 7 1.98 -9.54 -10.20
CA HIS A 7 3.41 -9.30 -10.35
C HIS A 7 3.91 -9.89 -11.65
N ARG A 8 5.14 -9.57 -11.97
CA ARG A 8 5.87 -10.20 -13.05
C ARG A 8 5.86 -11.74 -12.92
N ILE A 9 5.60 -12.42 -14.02
CA ILE A 9 5.62 -13.87 -14.08
C ILE A 9 7.05 -14.38 -13.88
N GLY A 10 7.18 -15.52 -13.18
CA GLY A 10 8.49 -16.13 -12.92
C GLY A 10 9.28 -16.49 -14.19
N THR A 11 10.56 -16.69 -14.01
CA THR A 11 11.52 -16.97 -15.10
C THR A 11 11.54 -18.41 -15.55
N VAL A 12 10.82 -19.30 -14.85
CA VAL A 12 10.68 -20.72 -15.19
C VAL A 12 9.20 -21.10 -15.20
N ASP A 13 8.85 -22.12 -15.99
CA ASP A 13 7.53 -22.72 -15.98
C ASP A 13 7.37 -23.75 -14.83
N VAL A 14 6.25 -24.47 -14.84
CA VAL A 14 5.95 -25.47 -13.81
C VAL A 14 6.86 -26.72 -13.89
N GLU A 15 7.50 -26.94 -15.02
CA GLU A 15 8.50 -27.98 -15.24
C GLU A 15 9.92 -27.52 -14.91
N GLY A 16 10.11 -26.24 -14.59
CA GLY A 16 11.40 -25.64 -14.27
C GLY A 16 12.21 -25.19 -15.50
N GLU A 17 11.60 -25.20 -16.69
CA GLU A 17 12.25 -24.74 -17.92
C GLU A 17 12.26 -23.20 -18.01
N PRO A 18 13.34 -22.60 -18.53
CA PRO A 18 13.43 -21.16 -18.71
C PRO A 18 12.34 -20.63 -19.65
N VAL A 19 11.67 -19.56 -19.24
CA VAL A 19 10.68 -18.87 -20.07
C VAL A 19 11.03 -17.43 -20.24
N ASP A 20 10.60 -16.82 -21.34
CA ASP A 20 10.66 -15.38 -21.51
C ASP A 20 9.63 -14.71 -20.60
N SER A 21 10.07 -14.44 -19.37
CA SER A 21 9.22 -13.84 -18.34
C SER A 21 8.80 -12.42 -18.71
N LEU A 22 9.58 -11.72 -19.50
CA LEU A 22 9.26 -10.36 -19.93
C LEU A 22 8.10 -10.36 -20.93
N LEU A 23 8.15 -11.23 -21.93
CA LEU A 23 7.09 -11.38 -22.91
C LEU A 23 5.79 -11.88 -22.28
N ARG A 24 5.88 -12.93 -21.44
CA ARG A 24 4.70 -13.48 -20.75
C ARG A 24 4.06 -12.47 -19.80
N SER A 25 4.89 -11.74 -19.04
CA SER A 25 4.40 -10.68 -18.15
C SER A 25 3.76 -9.56 -18.95
N GLY A 26 4.36 -9.14 -20.05
CA GLY A 26 3.81 -8.11 -20.93
C GLY A 26 2.42 -8.47 -21.45
N ILE A 27 2.23 -9.70 -21.93
CA ILE A 27 0.93 -10.17 -22.43
C ILE A 27 -0.10 -10.24 -21.32
N ALA A 28 0.26 -10.83 -20.16
CA ALA A 28 -0.66 -10.96 -19.03
C ALA A 28 -1.02 -9.59 -18.45
N MET A 29 -0.04 -8.71 -18.27
CA MET A 29 -0.26 -7.38 -17.69
C MET A 29 -1.12 -6.51 -18.59
N SER A 30 -0.95 -6.56 -19.92
CA SER A 30 -1.77 -5.82 -20.87
C SER A 30 -3.25 -6.16 -20.73
N GLY A 31 -3.61 -7.44 -20.72
CA GLY A 31 -5.01 -7.85 -20.54
C GLY A 31 -5.61 -7.44 -19.20
N TYR A 32 -4.82 -7.50 -18.12
CA TYR A 32 -5.28 -7.02 -16.82
C TYR A 32 -5.39 -5.50 -16.73
N GLU A 33 -4.52 -4.77 -17.40
CA GLU A 33 -4.55 -3.31 -17.45
C GLU A 33 -5.81 -2.82 -18.15
N GLU A 34 -6.16 -3.38 -19.30
CA GLU A 34 -7.38 -3.10 -20.02
C GLU A 34 -8.63 -3.41 -19.17
N LEU A 35 -8.65 -4.57 -18.51
CA LEU A 35 -9.76 -4.95 -17.62
C LEU A 35 -9.91 -3.98 -16.44
N LEU A 36 -8.81 -3.55 -15.84
CA LEU A 36 -8.83 -2.60 -14.72
C LEU A 36 -9.25 -1.20 -15.19
N GLU A 37 -8.83 -0.77 -16.37
CA GLU A 37 -9.26 0.48 -16.96
C GLU A 37 -10.78 0.50 -17.17
N GLU A 38 -11.33 -0.52 -17.80
CA GLU A 38 -12.77 -0.66 -17.97
C GLU A 38 -13.52 -0.73 -16.63
N PHE A 39 -12.98 -1.47 -15.67
CA PHE A 39 -13.55 -1.56 -14.33
C PHE A 39 -13.59 -0.19 -13.63
N PHE A 40 -12.52 0.58 -13.65
CA PHE A 40 -12.50 1.90 -12.99
C PHE A 40 -13.32 2.94 -13.75
N LEU A 41 -13.42 2.84 -15.07
CA LEU A 41 -14.33 3.68 -15.87
C LEU A 41 -15.80 3.37 -15.53
N TRP A 42 -16.15 2.09 -15.43
CA TRP A 42 -17.47 1.66 -14.97
C TRP A 42 -17.75 2.13 -13.53
N LEU A 43 -16.79 1.92 -12.61
CA LEU A 43 -16.92 2.31 -11.20
C LEU A 43 -17.17 3.81 -11.06
N ARG A 44 -16.43 4.63 -11.80
CA ARG A 44 -16.60 6.09 -11.79
C ARG A 44 -17.99 6.52 -12.28
N ARG A 45 -18.54 5.82 -13.27
CA ARG A 45 -19.84 6.16 -13.84
C ARG A 45 -20.99 5.70 -12.97
N GLU A 46 -20.94 4.48 -12.47
CA GLU A 46 -22.06 3.85 -11.76
C GLU A 46 -21.98 4.02 -10.24
N HIS A 47 -20.76 4.13 -9.70
CA HIS A 47 -20.50 4.18 -8.25
C HIS A 47 -19.36 5.18 -7.93
N PRO A 48 -19.57 6.47 -8.17
CA PRO A 48 -18.52 7.49 -7.98
C PRO A 48 -18.08 7.64 -6.53
N ASP A 49 -18.89 7.26 -5.58
CA ASP A 49 -18.67 7.29 -4.12
C ASP A 49 -17.83 6.13 -3.59
N VAL A 50 -17.57 5.10 -4.40
CA VAL A 50 -16.79 3.94 -3.97
C VAL A 50 -15.30 4.22 -4.03
N LEU A 51 -14.60 3.97 -2.92
CA LEU A 51 -13.14 4.01 -2.83
C LEU A 51 -12.58 2.59 -2.69
N VAL A 52 -11.73 2.20 -3.62
CA VAL A 52 -10.96 0.95 -3.56
C VAL A 52 -9.65 1.21 -2.82
N ILE A 53 -9.39 0.43 -1.78
CA ILE A 53 -8.17 0.54 -0.98
C ILE A 53 -7.33 -0.70 -1.23
N ASN A 54 -6.16 -0.52 -1.84
CA ASN A 54 -5.29 -1.59 -2.31
C ASN A 54 -3.93 -1.57 -1.62
N SER A 55 -3.36 -2.76 -1.43
CA SER A 55 -2.02 -2.91 -0.89
C SER A 55 -0.95 -2.55 -1.92
N ALA A 56 0.11 -1.85 -1.50
CA ALA A 56 1.23 -1.49 -2.37
C ALA A 56 2.05 -2.69 -2.85
N GLY A 57 2.01 -3.80 -2.11
CA GLY A 57 2.80 -5.02 -2.38
C GLY A 57 4.05 -5.12 -1.51
N ASN A 58 4.67 -6.30 -1.53
CA ASN A 58 5.71 -6.69 -0.58
C ASN A 58 7.07 -7.01 -1.25
N GLY A 59 7.30 -6.57 -2.49
CA GLY A 59 8.50 -6.91 -3.26
C GLY A 59 9.66 -5.92 -3.10
N SER A 60 9.60 -4.96 -2.18
CA SER A 60 10.56 -3.84 -2.07
C SER A 60 10.71 -3.04 -3.37
N ALA A 61 9.75 -3.17 -4.27
CA ALA A 61 9.79 -2.57 -5.59
C ALA A 61 9.32 -1.11 -5.56
N HIS A 62 9.83 -0.34 -6.53
CA HIS A 62 9.33 0.99 -6.82
C HIS A 62 8.29 0.88 -7.94
N SER A 63 7.04 1.24 -7.69
CA SER A 63 6.04 1.31 -8.74
C SER A 63 6.45 2.39 -9.76
N GLY A 64 6.28 2.13 -11.04
CA GLY A 64 6.74 3.02 -12.11
C GLY A 64 7.99 2.55 -12.85
N ARG A 65 8.56 1.43 -12.44
CA ARG A 65 9.60 0.69 -13.17
C ARG A 65 9.00 -0.54 -13.87
N ASP A 66 9.84 -1.29 -14.56
CA ASP A 66 9.49 -2.56 -15.24
C ASP A 66 8.89 -3.61 -14.27
N ASP A 67 9.00 -3.37 -12.97
CA ASP A 67 8.49 -4.22 -11.89
C ASP A 67 7.15 -3.71 -11.33
N TYR A 68 6.45 -2.82 -12.02
CA TYR A 68 5.20 -2.29 -11.51
C TYR A 68 4.15 -3.39 -11.29
N ARG A 69 3.28 -3.13 -10.34
CA ARG A 69 2.27 -4.08 -9.86
C ARG A 69 0.88 -3.52 -10.07
N LEU A 70 0.02 -4.30 -10.71
CA LEU A 70 -1.40 -3.97 -10.79
C LEU A 70 -2.17 -4.52 -9.58
N PRO A 71 -3.19 -3.83 -9.07
CA PRO A 71 -3.67 -2.51 -9.52
C PRO A 71 -2.96 -1.32 -8.88
N SER A 72 -2.01 -1.51 -7.95
CA SER A 72 -1.39 -0.42 -7.17
C SER A 72 -0.68 0.63 -8.01
N SER A 73 -0.28 0.28 -9.24
CA SER A 73 0.29 1.22 -10.20
C SER A 73 -0.73 2.03 -10.99
N PHE A 74 -2.02 1.69 -10.87
CA PHE A 74 -3.09 2.36 -11.61
C PHE A 74 -3.39 3.74 -11.02
N ILE A 75 -3.60 4.74 -11.88
CA ILE A 75 -3.86 6.11 -11.44
C ILE A 75 -5.34 6.41 -11.60
N THR A 76 -6.07 6.46 -10.50
CA THR A 76 -7.47 6.88 -10.45
C THR A 76 -7.79 7.47 -9.07
N GLU A 77 -8.75 8.36 -9.02
CA GLU A 77 -9.24 8.96 -7.78
C GLU A 77 -9.87 7.94 -6.83
N GLN A 78 -10.45 6.88 -7.40
CA GLN A 78 -11.12 5.81 -6.67
C GLN A 78 -10.18 4.69 -6.20
N LEU A 79 -8.86 4.83 -6.35
CA LEU A 79 -7.87 3.88 -5.86
C LEU A 79 -6.90 4.55 -4.89
N LEU A 80 -6.91 4.09 -3.64
CA LEU A 80 -5.97 4.49 -2.60
C LEU A 80 -4.99 3.34 -2.34
N VAL A 81 -3.70 3.62 -2.39
CA VAL A 81 -2.64 2.64 -2.24
C VAL A 81 -1.98 2.74 -0.87
N VAL A 82 -1.90 1.60 -0.17
CA VAL A 82 -1.41 1.51 1.20
C VAL A 82 -0.09 0.76 1.28
N GLY A 83 0.94 1.46 1.73
CA GLY A 83 2.23 0.88 2.10
C GLY A 83 2.27 0.40 3.56
N GLY A 84 3.35 -0.29 3.90
CA GLY A 84 3.56 -0.84 5.22
C GLY A 84 4.66 -0.15 6.01
N HIS A 85 4.41 0.15 7.28
CA HIS A 85 5.44 0.53 8.23
C HIS A 85 5.48 -0.41 9.43
N GLU A 86 6.59 -0.41 10.15
CA GLU A 86 6.79 -1.20 11.36
C GLU A 86 7.39 -0.35 12.48
N ARG A 87 7.28 -0.82 13.71
CA ARG A 87 7.91 -0.17 14.87
C ARG A 87 9.43 -0.13 14.68
N ASN A 88 10.02 1.02 14.94
CA ASN A 88 11.47 1.16 14.97
C ASN A 88 12.00 0.89 16.38
N ASP A 89 12.28 -0.37 16.67
CA ASP A 89 12.74 -0.81 18.00
C ASP A 89 14.13 -0.30 18.37
N LYS A 90 14.88 0.24 17.39
CA LYS A 90 16.21 0.86 17.63
C LYS A 90 16.11 2.25 18.27
N LYS A 91 14.91 2.83 18.35
CA LYS A 91 14.67 4.18 18.86
C LYS A 91 13.65 4.15 19.99
N ASP A 92 14.06 4.64 21.15
CA ASP A 92 13.15 4.89 22.28
C ASP A 92 12.61 6.32 22.21
N VAL A 93 11.59 6.51 21.42
CA VAL A 93 10.97 7.80 21.14
C VAL A 93 9.45 7.73 21.26
N SER A 94 8.81 8.89 21.44
CA SER A 94 7.36 8.98 21.55
C SER A 94 6.66 8.59 20.24
N VAL A 95 5.37 8.25 20.33
CA VAL A 95 4.55 7.85 19.17
C VAL A 95 4.49 8.95 18.11
N GLU A 96 4.54 10.21 18.50
CA GLU A 96 4.48 11.36 17.60
C GLU A 96 5.81 11.60 16.85
N HIS A 97 6.91 11.06 17.38
CA HIS A 97 8.22 11.28 16.77
C HIS A 97 8.32 10.55 15.41
N PRO A 98 8.89 11.17 14.37
CA PRO A 98 9.06 10.53 13.07
C PRO A 98 9.76 9.16 13.14
N ASP A 99 10.80 9.04 13.95
CA ASP A 99 11.58 7.81 14.12
C ASP A 99 10.87 6.72 14.93
N TYR A 100 9.64 6.94 15.40
CA TYR A 100 8.87 5.91 16.10
C TYR A 100 8.60 4.69 15.24
N VAL A 101 8.38 4.90 13.95
CA VAL A 101 8.23 3.86 12.96
C VAL A 101 9.22 4.08 11.82
N ARG A 102 9.49 3.01 11.12
CA ARG A 102 10.22 3.03 9.85
C ARG A 102 9.37 2.35 8.77
N LYS A 103 9.65 2.65 7.52
CA LYS A 103 9.09 1.90 6.40
C LYS A 103 9.50 0.44 6.55
N ARG A 104 8.55 -0.49 6.37
CA ARG A 104 8.88 -1.90 6.32
C ARG A 104 9.71 -2.17 5.05
N LYS A 105 10.83 -2.91 5.21
CA LYS A 105 11.79 -3.15 4.12
C LYS A 105 11.12 -3.78 2.89
N SER A 106 10.25 -4.77 3.08
CA SER A 106 9.54 -5.46 2.00
C SER A 106 8.43 -4.60 1.34
N SER A 107 7.91 -3.58 2.02
CA SER A 107 6.84 -2.77 1.45
C SER A 107 7.31 -2.07 0.17
N ASN A 108 6.54 -2.24 -0.89
CA ASN A 108 6.72 -1.42 -2.08
C ASN A 108 6.55 0.05 -1.73
N VAL A 109 7.28 0.88 -2.44
CA VAL A 109 7.30 2.33 -2.26
C VAL A 109 7.20 3.00 -3.60
N ASP A 110 6.50 4.12 -3.65
CA ASP A 110 6.63 5.06 -4.73
C ASP A 110 5.68 6.27 -4.53
N MET A 111 5.67 7.13 -5.54
CA MET A 111 4.82 8.32 -5.57
C MET A 111 3.31 8.03 -5.51
N ARG A 112 2.92 6.78 -5.69
CA ARG A 112 1.51 6.31 -5.69
C ARG A 112 1.07 5.70 -4.39
N VAL A 113 2.00 5.45 -3.45
CA VAL A 113 1.63 5.10 -2.09
C VAL A 113 1.05 6.34 -1.41
N ASP A 114 -0.24 6.32 -1.16
CA ASP A 114 -0.95 7.46 -0.59
C ASP A 114 -0.70 7.59 0.90
N ILE A 115 -0.63 6.46 1.61
CA ILE A 115 -0.47 6.41 3.06
C ILE A 115 0.11 5.05 3.48
N THR A 116 0.70 5.00 4.67
CA THR A 116 1.16 3.74 5.27
C THR A 116 0.42 3.46 6.58
N ALA A 117 0.27 2.17 6.90
CA ALA A 117 -0.21 1.71 8.20
C ALA A 117 0.66 0.57 8.73
N ALA A 118 0.43 0.15 9.97
CA ALA A 118 1.18 -0.92 10.59
C ALA A 118 1.05 -2.21 9.77
N ALA A 119 2.19 -2.72 9.29
CA ALA A 119 2.23 -3.89 8.42
C ALA A 119 2.31 -5.21 9.19
N CYS A 120 2.66 -5.18 10.47
CA CYS A 120 2.78 -6.37 11.31
C CYS A 120 1.68 -6.36 12.38
N THR A 121 0.85 -7.39 12.36
CA THR A 121 -0.28 -7.49 13.30
C THR A 121 -0.62 -8.94 13.61
N ARG A 122 -1.34 -9.12 14.71
CA ARG A 122 -2.02 -10.38 15.01
C ARG A 122 -3.37 -10.35 14.33
N ALA A 123 -3.56 -11.22 13.34
CA ALA A 123 -4.83 -11.35 12.65
C ALA A 123 -5.71 -12.41 13.31
N ALA A 124 -7.02 -12.28 13.13
CA ALA A 124 -7.93 -13.35 13.47
C ALA A 124 -7.65 -14.57 12.58
N THR A 125 -7.58 -15.75 13.19
CA THR A 125 -7.38 -17.02 12.49
C THR A 125 -8.37 -18.06 13.00
N LEU A 126 -8.80 -18.94 12.11
CA LEU A 126 -9.59 -20.13 12.46
C LEU A 126 -8.71 -21.27 12.99
N ASP A 127 -7.40 -21.23 12.71
CA ASP A 127 -6.44 -22.20 13.18
C ASP A 127 -5.98 -21.88 14.59
N PRO A 128 -6.29 -22.73 15.59
CA PRO A 128 -5.88 -22.50 16.97
C PRO A 128 -4.36 -22.46 17.18
N GLU A 129 -3.59 -23.14 16.34
CA GLU A 129 -2.13 -23.21 16.45
C GLU A 129 -1.47 -21.89 16.00
N GLN A 130 -2.12 -21.15 15.12
CA GLN A 130 -1.66 -19.84 14.65
C GLN A 130 -2.17 -18.65 15.50
N ARG A 131 -2.92 -18.94 16.58
CA ARG A 131 -3.42 -17.89 17.47
C ARG A 131 -2.28 -17.20 18.18
N GLY A 132 -2.17 -15.91 17.94
CA GLY A 132 -1.13 -15.07 18.54
C GLY A 132 0.08 -14.85 17.65
N ASP A 133 0.18 -15.53 16.51
CA ASP A 133 1.24 -15.28 15.56
C ASP A 133 1.12 -13.89 14.96
N VAL A 134 2.27 -13.27 14.74
CA VAL A 134 2.35 -11.97 14.09
C VAL A 134 2.59 -12.20 12.61
N HIS A 135 1.66 -11.72 11.80
CA HIS A 135 1.77 -11.76 10.34
C HIS A 135 2.12 -10.37 9.83
N CYS A 136 2.94 -10.33 8.79
CA CYS A 136 3.43 -9.08 8.24
C CYS A 136 3.18 -8.98 6.73
N GLY A 137 2.95 -7.76 6.27
CA GLY A 137 2.76 -7.44 4.86
C GLY A 137 1.87 -6.22 4.68
N THR A 138 1.95 -5.59 3.52
CA THR A 138 1.05 -4.48 3.16
C THR A 138 -0.43 -4.90 3.14
N SER A 139 -0.69 -6.20 2.97
CA SER A 139 -2.03 -6.79 3.07
C SER A 139 -2.66 -6.64 4.45
N TYR A 140 -1.87 -6.50 5.51
CA TYR A 140 -2.34 -6.24 6.87
C TYR A 140 -2.46 -4.75 7.18
N ALA A 141 -1.68 -3.91 6.52
CA ALA A 141 -1.79 -2.45 6.62
C ALA A 141 -3.07 -1.93 5.94
N THR A 142 -3.43 -2.50 4.80
CA THR A 142 -4.57 -2.08 3.97
C THR A 142 -5.91 -2.10 4.70
N PRO A 143 -6.30 -3.17 5.44
CA PRO A 143 -7.57 -3.18 6.18
C PRO A 143 -7.60 -2.19 7.34
N LEU A 144 -6.47 -1.78 7.91
CA LEU A 144 -6.43 -0.73 8.93
C LEU A 144 -6.85 0.62 8.34
N VAL A 145 -6.35 0.93 7.14
CA VAL A 145 -6.77 2.13 6.41
C VAL A 145 -8.23 2.03 5.99
N ALA A 146 -8.68 0.86 5.51
CA ALA A 146 -10.08 0.64 5.16
C ALA A 146 -11.02 0.85 6.36
N GLY A 147 -10.63 0.37 7.54
CA GLY A 147 -11.37 0.62 8.79
C GLY A 147 -11.41 2.10 9.18
N ALA A 148 -10.29 2.82 9.01
CA ALA A 148 -10.25 4.27 9.25
C ALA A 148 -11.17 5.03 8.29
N VAL A 149 -11.15 4.69 7.00
CA VAL A 149 -12.03 5.29 5.98
C VAL A 149 -13.50 4.98 6.28
N ALA A 150 -13.83 3.75 6.66
CA ALA A 150 -15.20 3.41 7.06
C ALA A 150 -15.68 4.24 8.27
N ALA A 151 -14.81 4.48 9.24
CA ALA A 151 -15.10 5.36 10.35
C ALA A 151 -15.28 6.83 9.92
N MET A 152 -14.46 7.33 8.99
CA MET A 152 -14.62 8.67 8.42
C MET A 152 -15.97 8.81 7.70
N LEU A 153 -16.33 7.86 6.85
CA LEU A 153 -17.60 7.84 6.13
C LEU A 153 -18.81 7.67 7.06
N SER A 154 -18.65 7.02 8.22
CA SER A 154 -19.72 6.96 9.23
C SER A 154 -19.96 8.32 9.92
N VAL A 155 -18.95 9.17 9.97
CA VAL A 155 -19.03 10.53 10.52
C VAL A 155 -19.57 11.49 9.46
N ASN A 156 -19.03 11.42 8.23
CA ASN A 156 -19.46 12.25 7.12
C ASN A 156 -19.67 11.38 5.87
N PRO A 157 -20.90 10.90 5.62
CA PRO A 157 -21.21 10.02 4.49
C PRO A 157 -21.17 10.71 3.12
N GLU A 158 -21.08 12.05 3.09
CA GLU A 158 -21.02 12.83 1.85
C GLU A 158 -19.56 13.00 1.32
N LEU A 159 -18.58 12.41 2.00
CA LEU A 159 -17.18 12.50 1.54
C LEU A 159 -16.97 11.72 0.25
N GLU A 160 -16.44 12.37 -0.73
CA GLU A 160 -16.00 11.77 -1.98
C GLU A 160 -14.59 11.15 -1.86
N PRO A 161 -14.19 10.22 -2.74
CA PRO A 161 -12.91 9.52 -2.67
C PRO A 161 -11.68 10.43 -2.59
N ASP A 162 -11.65 11.53 -3.33
CA ASP A 162 -10.56 12.50 -3.32
C ASP A 162 -10.50 13.28 -1.99
N GLN A 163 -11.65 13.62 -1.41
CA GLN A 163 -11.75 14.27 -0.11
C GLN A 163 -11.26 13.35 1.01
N VAL A 164 -11.62 12.06 0.97
CA VAL A 164 -11.09 11.06 1.91
C VAL A 164 -9.57 11.00 1.82
N ARG A 165 -9.03 10.91 0.61
CA ARG A 165 -7.58 10.90 0.37
C ARG A 165 -6.90 12.16 0.93
N GLU A 166 -7.47 13.32 0.67
CA GLU A 166 -6.92 14.60 1.15
C GLU A 166 -6.93 14.68 2.67
N LEU A 167 -8.02 14.29 3.34
CA LEU A 167 -8.10 14.26 4.80
C LEU A 167 -7.10 13.29 5.41
N LEU A 168 -6.91 12.10 4.83
CA LEU A 168 -5.90 11.14 5.26
C LEU A 168 -4.49 11.72 5.13
N ARG A 169 -4.18 12.38 4.01
CA ARG A 169 -2.86 13.00 3.78
C ARG A 169 -2.59 14.15 4.74
N ARG A 170 -3.56 15.01 4.99
CA ARG A 170 -3.44 16.14 5.93
C ARG A 170 -3.32 15.72 7.37
N SER A 171 -3.94 14.61 7.73
CA SER A 171 -3.86 14.09 9.10
C SER A 171 -2.60 13.27 9.36
N ALA A 172 -1.94 12.78 8.32
CA ALA A 172 -0.87 11.82 8.42
C ALA A 172 0.35 12.36 9.18
N MET A 173 0.99 11.46 9.94
CA MET A 173 2.26 11.73 10.61
C MET A 173 3.44 11.37 9.70
N THR A 174 4.58 12.01 9.91
CA THR A 174 5.82 11.72 9.18
C THR A 174 6.41 10.38 9.60
N ILE A 175 7.07 9.69 8.68
CA ILE A 175 7.92 8.53 8.95
C ILE A 175 9.37 8.99 8.96
N GLY A 176 10.17 8.48 9.92
CA GLY A 176 11.59 8.73 9.99
C GLY A 176 12.33 8.08 8.81
N ARG A 177 13.45 8.68 8.44
CA ARG A 177 14.33 8.14 7.41
C ARG A 177 15.09 6.94 7.98
N ASP A 178 15.09 5.85 7.23
CA ASP A 178 15.95 4.70 7.55
C ASP A 178 17.23 4.84 6.72
N SER A 179 18.36 5.11 7.39
CA SER A 179 19.67 5.26 6.74
C SER A 179 20.28 3.91 6.32
N ASP A 180 19.74 2.81 6.83
CA ASP A 180 20.31 1.47 6.67
C ASP A 180 19.43 0.63 5.73
N PHE A 181 19.52 0.90 4.45
CA PHE A 181 18.83 0.10 3.44
C PHE A 181 19.61 -1.21 3.20
N GLU A 182 19.26 -2.27 3.94
CA GLU A 182 19.61 -3.63 3.55
C GLU A 182 18.46 -4.24 2.73
N PRO A 183 18.76 -5.08 1.71
CA PRO A 183 17.73 -5.80 0.99
C PRO A 183 16.86 -6.58 1.97
N ALA A 184 15.55 -6.46 1.84
CA ALA A 184 14.61 -7.15 2.72
C ALA A 184 14.52 -8.61 2.32
N GLU A 185 14.38 -9.48 3.31
CA GLU A 185 13.79 -10.80 3.10
C GLU A 185 12.34 -10.65 2.65
N ALA A 186 11.90 -11.51 1.74
CA ALA A 186 10.52 -11.54 1.28
C ALA A 186 9.58 -11.93 2.43
N ASP A 187 8.41 -11.29 2.50
CA ASP A 187 7.33 -11.73 3.39
C ASP A 187 6.65 -12.97 2.81
N ASP A 188 5.98 -13.77 3.64
CA ASP A 188 5.37 -15.08 3.29
C ASP A 188 4.34 -15.05 2.13
N LEU A 189 3.89 -13.86 1.73
CA LEU A 189 2.93 -13.65 0.63
C LEU A 189 3.59 -12.99 -0.60
N THR A 190 4.84 -13.27 -0.85
CA THR A 190 5.64 -12.48 -1.76
C THR A 190 5.84 -13.04 -3.14
N ALA A 191 5.81 -12.13 -4.11
CA ALA A 191 6.61 -12.31 -5.31
C ALA A 191 8.11 -12.28 -4.93
N PRO A 192 8.95 -13.08 -5.58
CA PRO A 192 10.38 -13.04 -5.32
C PRO A 192 10.92 -11.63 -5.55
N ILE A 193 11.79 -11.18 -4.64
CA ILE A 193 12.53 -9.94 -4.82
C ILE A 193 13.44 -10.15 -6.02
N LEU A 194 13.10 -9.52 -7.14
CA LEU A 194 13.98 -9.51 -8.29
C LEU A 194 15.08 -8.49 -8.02
N PRO A 195 16.37 -8.88 -8.11
CA PRO A 195 17.43 -7.89 -8.00
C PRO A 195 17.23 -6.86 -9.11
N SER A 196 17.23 -5.58 -8.72
CA SER A 196 17.19 -4.49 -9.68
C SER A 196 18.46 -4.58 -10.52
N GLU A 197 18.35 -4.97 -11.78
CA GLU A 197 19.46 -5.03 -12.73
C GLU A 197 20.05 -3.64 -13.03
N ARG A 198 19.34 -2.60 -12.69
CA ARG A 198 19.77 -1.22 -12.85
C ARG A 198 20.04 -0.61 -11.50
N GLY A 199 21.30 -0.45 -11.16
CA GLY A 199 21.81 0.07 -9.90
C GLY A 199 21.41 1.51 -9.52
N TYR A 200 20.16 1.90 -9.77
CA TYR A 200 19.60 3.14 -9.25
C TYR A 200 19.13 2.90 -7.83
N ARG A 201 19.95 3.26 -6.87
CA ARG A 201 19.45 3.55 -5.52
C ARG A 201 18.79 4.92 -5.59
N LEU A 202 17.47 4.94 -5.61
CA LEU A 202 16.76 6.15 -5.25
C LEU A 202 17.00 6.37 -3.76
N ASP A 203 17.48 7.55 -3.39
CA ASP A 203 17.53 7.95 -1.99
C ASP A 203 16.10 8.00 -1.45
N ASP A 204 15.87 7.66 -0.18
CA ASP A 204 14.56 7.77 0.48
C ASP A 204 13.96 9.19 0.40
N ASN A 205 14.76 10.17 0.00
CA ASN A 205 14.31 11.54 -0.30
C ASN A 205 13.58 11.65 -1.65
N ASP A 206 13.87 10.75 -2.59
CA ASP A 206 13.33 10.77 -3.96
C ASP A 206 12.06 9.92 -4.06
N VAL A 207 11.86 9.03 -3.09
CA VAL A 207 10.71 8.14 -3.02
C VAL A 207 9.65 8.80 -2.15
N GLY A 208 8.54 9.11 -2.75
CA GLY A 208 7.43 9.89 -2.24
C GLY A 208 7.23 9.83 -0.72
N ARG A 209 6.91 10.93 -0.15
CA ARG A 209 6.81 11.16 1.30
C ARG A 209 5.81 10.18 1.91
N SER A 210 6.32 9.06 2.38
CA SER A 210 5.53 8.07 3.10
C SER A 210 5.01 8.71 4.39
N ALA A 211 3.70 8.90 4.45
CA ALA A 211 3.02 9.40 5.61
C ALA A 211 2.30 8.24 6.29
N ARG A 212 2.39 8.13 7.61
CA ARG A 212 1.71 7.10 8.37
C ARG A 212 0.33 7.54 8.81
N LEU A 213 -0.60 6.61 8.83
CA LEU A 213 -1.97 6.82 9.28
C LEU A 213 -2.01 7.35 10.72
N ASP A 214 -2.68 8.48 10.91
CA ASP A 214 -3.19 8.95 12.21
C ASP A 214 -4.72 8.92 12.16
N MET A 215 -5.30 7.83 12.64
CA MET A 215 -6.76 7.62 12.64
C MET A 215 -7.48 8.70 13.45
N ARG A 216 -6.95 9.07 14.61
CA ARG A 216 -7.55 10.10 15.47
C ARG A 216 -7.63 11.43 14.73
N LYS A 217 -6.50 11.88 14.18
CA LYS A 217 -6.43 13.13 13.45
C LYS A 217 -7.28 13.14 12.20
N ALA A 218 -7.35 12.00 11.48
CA ALA A 218 -8.22 11.85 10.32
C ALA A 218 -9.70 12.05 10.70
N LEU A 219 -10.15 11.45 11.80
CA LEU A 219 -11.52 11.62 12.30
C LEU A 219 -11.78 13.06 12.78
N GLU A 220 -10.85 13.69 13.49
CA GLU A 220 -10.95 15.08 13.89
C GLU A 220 -11.13 16.01 12.68
N LEU A 221 -10.36 15.81 11.60
CA LEU A 221 -10.50 16.58 10.37
C LEU A 221 -11.81 16.27 9.63
N THR A 222 -12.28 15.03 9.69
CA THR A 222 -13.59 14.65 9.13
C THR A 222 -14.73 15.38 9.85
N VAL A 223 -14.71 15.45 11.17
CA VAL A 223 -15.71 16.23 11.92
C VAL A 223 -15.70 17.70 11.50
N LYS A 224 -14.50 18.28 11.36
CA LYS A 224 -14.35 19.67 10.90
C LYS A 224 -14.87 19.91 9.48
N SER A 225 -14.82 18.91 8.61
CA SER A 225 -15.35 19.02 7.26
C SER A 225 -16.87 19.21 7.24
N LEU A 226 -17.60 18.68 8.23
CA LEU A 226 -19.05 18.91 8.38
C LEU A 226 -19.41 20.37 8.73
N GLU A 227 -18.53 21.06 9.47
CA GLU A 227 -18.76 22.44 9.88
C GLU A 227 -18.61 23.42 8.72
N ASN A 228 -17.77 23.09 7.74
CA ASN A 228 -17.52 23.94 6.57
C ASN A 228 -18.54 23.75 5.43
N THR A 229 -19.44 22.78 5.56
CA THR A 229 -20.47 22.46 4.54
C THR A 229 -21.84 23.09 4.92
N ARG A 230 -21.93 23.74 6.05
CA ARG A 230 -23.10 24.51 6.54
C ARG A 230 -22.89 26.00 6.34
#